data_f9e7e83d1b07fc4935b307ac12b2d1f4
#
_entry.id   f9e7e83d1b07fc4935b307ac12b2d1f4
#
_cell.length_a   1.000
_cell.length_b   1.000
_cell.length_c   1.000
_cell.angle_alpha   90.00
_cell.angle_beta   90.00
_cell.angle_gamma   90.00
#
_symmetry.space_group_name_H-M   'P 1'
#
loop_
_entity.id
_entity.type
_entity.pdbx_description
1 polymer ?
#
loop_
_entity_poly.entity_id
_entity_poly.type
_entity_poly.pdbx_seq_one_letter_code
_entity_poly.pdbx_strand_id
1 'polypeptide(L)'
;MADSFDTIVIGAGPGGYVAAIRAAQLGMKTAIVERDQLGGICLNWGCIPTKALLRSAEIGHILQHLGDYGFSAKDIAYDTKKIVERSRKVAKQLSNGVGFLMKKNKIAVIAGDARLTGSGMQQPPPDALLIGLVGRG
;
A
#
# COMPACT_ATOMS: atom_id res chain seq x y z
N MET A 1 25.94 -16.36 -1.17
CA MET A 1 25.07 -17.27 -0.36
C MET A 1 23.65 -16.78 -0.57
N ALA A 2 22.69 -17.67 -0.84
CA ALA A 2 21.29 -17.29 -0.96
C ALA A 2 20.78 -16.87 0.43
N ASP A 3 20.08 -15.72 0.49
CA ASP A 3 19.45 -15.30 1.73
C ASP A 3 18.30 -16.25 2.08
N SER A 4 18.29 -16.76 3.31
CA SER A 4 17.19 -17.56 3.84
C SER A 4 16.26 -16.69 4.70
N PHE A 5 14.97 -16.94 4.61
CA PHE A 5 13.92 -16.25 5.38
C PHE A 5 12.99 -17.29 6.01
N ASP A 6 12.45 -16.99 7.19
CA ASP A 6 11.43 -17.82 7.83
C ASP A 6 10.07 -17.62 7.13
N THR A 7 9.84 -16.42 6.60
CA THR A 7 8.60 -16.06 5.90
C THR A 7 8.90 -15.18 4.69
N ILE A 8 8.32 -15.50 3.55
CA ILE A 8 8.33 -14.65 2.36
C ILE A 8 6.89 -14.34 1.98
N VAL A 9 6.55 -13.05 1.94
CA VAL A 9 5.24 -12.57 1.51
C VAL A 9 5.33 -12.12 0.06
N ILE A 10 4.45 -12.63 -0.80
CA ILE A 10 4.38 -12.25 -2.21
C ILE A 10 3.25 -11.25 -2.41
N GLY A 11 3.61 -10.02 -2.80
CA GLY A 11 2.72 -8.89 -2.98
C GLY A 11 2.63 -8.00 -1.74
N ALA A 12 2.89 -6.70 -1.93
CA ALA A 12 2.89 -5.69 -0.87
C ALA A 12 1.60 -4.85 -0.82
N GLY A 13 0.47 -5.40 -1.27
CA GLY A 13 -0.84 -4.82 -1.03
C GLY A 13 -1.22 -4.82 0.46
N PRO A 14 -2.43 -4.31 0.83
CA PRO A 14 -2.84 -4.16 2.24
C PRO A 14 -2.72 -5.44 3.07
N GLY A 15 -3.10 -6.58 2.55
CA GLY A 15 -2.94 -7.86 3.22
C GLY A 15 -1.46 -8.24 3.38
N GLY A 16 -0.65 -8.04 2.32
CA GLY A 16 0.74 -8.45 2.29
C GLY A 16 1.62 -7.67 3.26
N TYR A 17 1.61 -6.33 3.20
CA TYR A 17 2.46 -5.55 4.10
C TYR A 17 2.05 -5.71 5.58
N VAL A 18 0.75 -5.87 5.86
CA VAL A 18 0.27 -6.13 7.24
C VAL A 18 0.76 -7.50 7.73
N ALA A 19 0.65 -8.54 6.90
CA ALA A 19 1.13 -9.88 7.23
C ALA A 19 2.65 -9.89 7.47
N ALA A 20 3.43 -9.24 6.58
CA ALA A 20 4.88 -9.15 6.72
C ALA A 20 5.30 -8.42 8.01
N ILE A 21 4.64 -7.30 8.33
CA ILE A 21 4.90 -6.58 9.59
C ILE A 21 4.60 -7.48 10.79
N ARG A 22 3.47 -8.18 10.77
CA ARG A 22 3.11 -9.04 11.88
C ARG A 22 4.06 -10.22 12.05
N ALA A 23 4.47 -10.87 10.96
CA ALA A 23 5.48 -11.93 11.00
C ALA A 23 6.80 -11.44 11.61
N ALA A 24 7.29 -10.28 11.18
CA ALA A 24 8.51 -9.68 11.74
C ALA A 24 8.37 -9.31 13.22
N GLN A 25 7.20 -8.82 13.65
CA GLN A 25 6.92 -8.54 15.06
C GLN A 25 6.89 -9.80 15.94
N LEU A 26 6.58 -10.95 15.34
CA LEU A 26 6.63 -12.27 15.99
C LEU A 26 8.04 -12.89 15.99
N GLY A 27 9.04 -12.15 15.53
CA GLY A 27 10.44 -12.57 15.54
C GLY A 27 10.90 -13.31 14.30
N MET A 28 10.06 -13.46 13.26
CA MET A 28 10.43 -14.14 12.02
C MET A 28 11.33 -13.27 11.14
N LYS A 29 12.38 -13.85 10.58
CA LYS A 29 13.17 -13.22 9.52
C LYS A 29 12.32 -13.16 8.24
N THR A 30 11.79 -11.98 7.93
CA THR A 30 10.74 -11.79 6.93
C THR A 30 11.25 -11.05 5.70
N ALA A 31 10.82 -11.51 4.51
CA ALA A 31 10.93 -10.76 3.27
C ALA A 31 9.54 -10.51 2.66
N ILE A 32 9.44 -9.44 1.87
CA ILE A 32 8.29 -9.15 1.04
C ILE A 32 8.73 -8.91 -0.40
N VAL A 33 8.08 -9.57 -1.35
CA VAL A 33 8.36 -9.41 -2.78
C VAL A 33 7.26 -8.56 -3.40
N GLU A 34 7.63 -7.48 -4.07
CA GLU A 34 6.70 -6.59 -4.77
C GLU A 34 7.26 -6.23 -6.15
N ARG A 35 6.45 -6.39 -7.18
CA ARG A 35 6.88 -6.10 -8.56
C ARG A 35 6.82 -4.64 -8.96
N ASP A 36 6.02 -3.83 -8.23
CA ASP A 36 5.79 -2.43 -8.58
C ASP A 36 5.95 -1.54 -7.34
N GLN A 37 4.87 -1.18 -6.65
CA GLN A 37 4.91 -0.21 -5.56
C GLN A 37 4.34 -0.78 -4.26
N LEU A 38 5.05 -0.53 -3.17
CA LEU A 38 4.56 -0.87 -1.83
C LEU A 38 3.19 -0.25 -1.57
N GLY A 39 2.29 -1.04 -0.98
CA GLY A 39 0.90 -0.66 -0.77
C GLY A 39 -0.05 -1.18 -1.85
N GLY A 40 0.50 -1.70 -2.97
CA GLY A 40 -0.25 -2.30 -4.07
C GLY A 40 -1.28 -1.37 -4.68
N ILE A 41 -2.27 -1.95 -5.37
CA ILE A 41 -3.33 -1.21 -6.08
C ILE A 41 -4.09 -0.28 -5.13
N CYS A 42 -4.43 -0.73 -3.93
CA CYS A 42 -5.25 0.04 -3.00
C CYS A 42 -4.62 1.40 -2.66
N LEU A 43 -3.33 1.45 -2.31
CA LEU A 43 -2.67 2.69 -1.94
C LEU A 43 -2.34 3.56 -3.15
N ASN A 44 -1.94 2.95 -4.26
CA ASN A 44 -1.35 3.70 -5.38
C ASN A 44 -2.37 4.08 -6.45
N TRP A 45 -3.35 3.24 -6.74
CA TRP A 45 -4.29 3.45 -7.85
C TRP A 45 -5.77 3.25 -7.51
N GLY A 46 -6.08 2.73 -6.32
CA GLY A 46 -7.44 2.36 -5.90
C GLY A 46 -7.97 3.20 -4.75
N CYS A 47 -8.04 2.59 -3.58
CA CYS A 47 -8.77 3.12 -2.41
C CYS A 47 -8.32 4.52 -2.00
N ILE A 48 -7.03 4.75 -1.92
CA ILE A 48 -6.49 6.01 -1.37
C ILE A 48 -6.66 7.19 -2.31
N PRO A 49 -6.23 7.11 -3.60
CA PRO A 49 -6.49 8.22 -4.51
C PRO A 49 -7.99 8.46 -4.71
N THR A 50 -8.81 7.42 -4.74
CA THR A 50 -10.28 7.55 -4.82
C THR A 50 -10.84 8.31 -3.63
N LYS A 51 -10.47 7.94 -2.40
CA LYS A 51 -10.90 8.67 -1.19
C LYS A 51 -10.44 10.13 -1.19
N ALA A 52 -9.23 10.39 -1.68
CA ALA A 52 -8.73 11.75 -1.80
C ALA A 52 -9.53 12.59 -2.80
N LEU A 53 -9.96 11.99 -3.92
CA LEU A 53 -10.84 12.64 -4.91
C LEU A 53 -12.25 12.87 -4.35
N LEU A 54 -12.83 11.86 -3.70
CA LEU A 54 -14.14 11.97 -3.06
C LEU A 54 -14.18 13.11 -2.02
N ARG A 55 -13.11 13.24 -1.22
CA ARG A 55 -13.00 14.36 -0.26
C ARG A 55 -12.96 15.72 -0.96
N SER A 56 -12.32 15.83 -2.10
CA SER A 56 -12.34 17.07 -2.88
C SER A 56 -13.72 17.36 -3.48
N ALA A 57 -14.43 16.32 -3.94
CA ALA A 57 -15.79 16.45 -4.44
C ALA A 57 -16.77 16.86 -3.32
N GLU A 58 -16.64 16.28 -2.13
CA GLU A 58 -17.43 16.64 -0.95
C GLU A 58 -17.25 18.12 -0.58
N ILE A 59 -16.00 18.61 -0.58
CA ILE A 59 -15.72 20.03 -0.34
C ILE A 59 -16.38 20.90 -1.42
N GLY A 60 -16.29 20.49 -2.69
CA GLY A 60 -16.93 21.18 -3.80
C GLY A 60 -18.46 21.26 -3.63
N HIS A 61 -19.08 20.18 -3.16
CA HIS A 61 -20.49 20.13 -2.86
C HIS A 61 -20.85 21.10 -1.71
N ILE A 62 -20.11 21.09 -0.61
CA ILE A 62 -20.31 22.00 0.52
C ILE A 62 -20.20 23.47 0.06
N LEU A 63 -19.20 23.79 -0.78
CA LEU A 63 -19.02 25.15 -1.30
C LEU A 63 -20.20 25.64 -2.14
N GLN A 64 -20.92 24.75 -2.82
CA GLN A 64 -22.12 25.09 -3.57
C GLN A 64 -23.36 25.29 -2.68
N HIS A 65 -23.33 24.79 -1.44
CA HIS A 65 -24.46 24.80 -0.49
C HIS A 65 -24.13 25.61 0.79
N LEU A 66 -23.22 26.57 0.68
CA LEU A 66 -22.77 27.36 1.83
C LEU A 66 -23.89 28.09 2.56
N GLY A 67 -24.94 28.51 1.83
CA GLY A 67 -26.07 29.18 2.41
C GLY A 67 -26.84 28.37 3.47
N ASP A 68 -26.88 27.06 3.32
CA ASP A 68 -27.54 26.14 4.28
C ASP A 68 -26.82 26.15 5.64
N TYR A 69 -25.54 26.55 5.65
CA TYR A 69 -24.70 26.66 6.84
C TYR A 69 -24.51 28.10 7.33
N GLY A 70 -25.19 29.07 6.72
CA GLY A 70 -25.06 30.48 7.08
C GLY A 70 -23.80 31.16 6.55
N PHE A 71 -23.10 30.56 5.59
CA PHE A 71 -21.91 31.15 4.95
C PHE A 71 -22.22 31.65 3.55
N SER A 72 -21.43 32.58 3.07
CA SER A 72 -21.46 33.04 1.68
C SER A 72 -20.00 33.17 1.16
N ALA A 73 -19.81 32.83 -0.10
CA ALA A 73 -18.54 33.04 -0.79
C ALA A 73 -18.81 33.53 -2.22
N LYS A 74 -17.90 34.34 -2.74
CA LYS A 74 -17.90 34.78 -4.15
C LYS A 74 -16.76 34.12 -4.89
N ASP A 75 -16.94 33.97 -6.19
CA ASP A 75 -15.89 33.54 -7.13
C ASP A 75 -15.25 32.18 -6.78
N ILE A 76 -16.10 31.21 -6.41
CA ILE A 76 -15.66 29.84 -6.15
C ILE A 76 -15.23 29.20 -7.47
N ALA A 77 -13.97 28.88 -7.58
CA ALA A 77 -13.38 28.16 -8.71
C ALA A 77 -12.71 26.86 -8.24
N TYR A 78 -12.59 25.91 -9.15
CA TYR A 78 -11.85 24.68 -8.91
C TYR A 78 -10.80 24.44 -9.99
N ASP A 79 -9.70 23.81 -9.59
CA ASP A 79 -8.59 23.43 -10.44
C ASP A 79 -8.47 21.91 -10.44
N THR A 80 -8.94 21.28 -11.49
CA THR A 80 -8.94 19.81 -11.63
C THR A 80 -7.52 19.23 -11.56
N LYS A 81 -6.53 19.94 -12.10
CA LYS A 81 -5.14 19.49 -12.05
C LYS A 81 -4.64 19.39 -10.61
N LYS A 82 -4.88 20.43 -9.81
CA LYS A 82 -4.52 20.42 -8.37
C LYS A 82 -5.26 19.35 -7.58
N ILE A 83 -6.53 19.08 -7.90
CA ILE A 83 -7.31 18.01 -7.27
C ILE A 83 -6.65 16.64 -7.55
N VAL A 84 -6.27 16.38 -8.80
CA VAL A 84 -5.61 15.13 -9.20
C VAL A 84 -4.21 15.04 -8.55
N GLU A 85 -3.41 16.09 -8.61
CA GLU A 85 -2.08 16.15 -7.99
C GLU A 85 -2.15 15.87 -6.48
N ARG A 86 -3.14 16.44 -5.79
CA ARG A 86 -3.39 16.16 -4.37
C ARG A 86 -3.64 14.68 -4.14
N SER A 87 -4.46 14.03 -4.96
CA SER A 87 -4.75 12.59 -4.82
C SER A 87 -3.49 11.74 -4.97
N ARG A 88 -2.61 12.08 -5.91
CA ARG A 88 -1.32 11.41 -6.13
C ARG A 88 -0.35 11.64 -4.98
N LYS A 89 -0.30 12.86 -4.46
CA LYS A 89 0.54 13.20 -3.29
C LYS A 89 0.15 12.38 -2.06
N VAL A 90 -1.16 12.25 -1.78
CA VAL A 90 -1.65 11.44 -0.66
C VAL A 90 -1.29 9.97 -0.84
N ALA A 91 -1.51 9.41 -2.03
CA ALA A 91 -1.14 8.04 -2.34
C ALA A 91 0.36 7.78 -2.13
N LYS A 92 1.21 8.65 -2.67
CA LYS A 92 2.68 8.56 -2.51
C LYS A 92 3.12 8.66 -1.04
N GLN A 93 2.48 9.52 -0.26
CA GLN A 93 2.78 9.65 1.17
C GLN A 93 2.53 8.35 1.92
N LEU A 94 1.40 7.68 1.66
CA LEU A 94 1.07 6.42 2.32
C LEU A 94 1.96 5.26 1.85
N SER A 95 2.26 5.17 0.55
CA SER A 95 3.20 4.18 0.03
C SER A 95 4.60 4.34 0.65
N ASN A 96 5.08 5.57 0.79
CA ASN A 96 6.34 5.87 1.49
C ASN A 96 6.26 5.45 2.97
N GLY A 97 5.10 5.63 3.62
CA GLY A 97 4.84 5.17 4.99
C GLY A 97 4.97 3.65 5.12
N VAL A 98 4.47 2.89 4.15
CA VAL A 98 4.69 1.43 4.12
C VAL A 98 6.18 1.11 4.01
N GLY A 99 6.91 1.79 3.13
CA GLY A 99 8.37 1.63 3.02
C GLY A 99 9.12 1.91 4.33
N PHE A 100 8.71 2.94 5.06
CA PHE A 100 9.24 3.23 6.39
C PHE A 100 8.94 2.09 7.38
N LEU A 101 7.73 1.53 7.36
CA LEU A 101 7.35 0.41 8.23
C LEU A 101 8.14 -0.87 7.90
N MET A 102 8.43 -1.13 6.61
CA MET A 102 9.31 -2.25 6.23
C MET A 102 10.69 -2.10 6.88
N LYS A 103 11.31 -0.93 6.74
CA LYS A 103 12.61 -0.63 7.35
C LYS A 103 12.58 -0.72 8.86
N LYS A 104 11.57 -0.14 9.51
CA LYS A 104 11.40 -0.16 10.98
C LYS A 104 11.34 -1.59 11.52
N ASN A 105 10.66 -2.49 10.82
CA ASN A 105 10.52 -3.89 11.22
C ASN A 105 11.60 -4.80 10.64
N LYS A 106 12.64 -4.26 9.99
CA LYS A 106 13.76 -5.01 9.40
C LYS A 106 13.31 -6.05 8.36
N ILE A 107 12.24 -5.75 7.63
CA ILE A 107 11.72 -6.61 6.57
C ILE A 107 12.51 -6.34 5.30
N ALA A 108 13.04 -7.39 4.67
CA ALA A 108 13.71 -7.29 3.38
C ALA A 108 12.66 -7.04 2.28
N VAL A 109 12.80 -5.95 1.54
CA VAL A 109 11.96 -5.65 0.38
C VAL A 109 12.70 -6.08 -0.88
N ILE A 110 12.13 -7.02 -1.63
CA ILE A 110 12.68 -7.56 -2.85
C ILE A 110 11.81 -7.08 -4.01
N ALA A 111 12.39 -6.27 -4.90
CA ALA A 111 11.70 -5.80 -6.10
C ALA A 111 11.73 -6.87 -7.18
N GLY A 112 10.57 -7.23 -7.72
CA GLY A 112 10.44 -8.19 -8.82
C GLY A 112 9.25 -9.13 -8.70
N ASP A 113 9.16 -10.03 -9.66
CA ASP A 113 8.14 -11.09 -9.70
C ASP A 113 8.63 -12.33 -8.96
N ALA A 114 7.80 -12.85 -8.07
CA ALA A 114 8.06 -14.12 -7.40
C ALA A 114 7.40 -15.27 -8.16
N ARG A 115 8.12 -16.39 -8.25
CA ARG A 115 7.62 -17.66 -8.79
C ARG A 115 7.86 -18.79 -7.81
N LEU A 116 6.87 -19.63 -7.62
CA LEU A 116 7.05 -20.90 -6.90
C LEU A 116 7.68 -21.90 -7.86
N THR A 117 8.89 -22.34 -7.58
CA THR A 117 9.58 -23.38 -8.35
C THR A 117 9.40 -24.69 -7.63
N GLY A 118 8.51 -25.58 -8.16
CA GLY A 118 8.10 -26.83 -7.52
C GLY A 118 9.19 -27.86 -7.18
N SER A 119 10.41 -27.66 -7.61
CA SER A 119 11.56 -28.54 -7.35
C SER A 119 12.52 -28.05 -6.26
N GLY A 120 12.25 -26.92 -5.64
CA GLY A 120 13.15 -26.28 -4.67
C GLY A 120 12.65 -26.25 -3.23
N MET A 121 11.49 -26.80 -2.94
CA MET A 121 11.09 -27.02 -1.55
C MET A 121 11.77 -28.28 -1.02
N GLN A 122 13.07 -28.19 -0.77
CA GLN A 122 13.59 -28.90 0.40
C GLN A 122 12.70 -28.43 1.54
N GLN A 123 12.07 -29.41 2.18
CA GLN A 123 11.13 -29.21 3.27
C GLN A 123 11.51 -27.99 4.09
N PRO A 124 10.68 -26.90 4.09
CA PRO A 124 10.95 -25.79 4.99
C PRO A 124 11.03 -26.38 6.39
N PRO A 125 11.83 -25.83 7.28
CA PRO A 125 11.78 -26.23 8.68
C PRO A 125 10.31 -26.21 9.13
N PRO A 126 9.86 -27.11 10.00
CA PRO A 126 8.45 -27.35 10.32
C PRO A 126 7.65 -26.09 10.70
N ASP A 127 8.34 -24.98 10.93
CA ASP A 127 7.77 -23.71 11.39
C ASP A 127 7.77 -22.59 10.31
N ALA A 128 8.19 -22.87 9.07
CA ALA A 128 8.21 -21.86 8.01
C ALA A 128 6.82 -21.73 7.34
N LEU A 129 6.20 -20.57 7.46
CA LEU A 129 4.91 -20.24 6.85
C LEU A 129 5.12 -19.45 5.56
N LEU A 130 4.78 -20.04 4.41
CA LEU A 130 4.75 -19.36 3.12
C LEU A 130 3.36 -18.76 2.91
N ILE A 131 3.20 -17.45 3.07
CA ILE A 131 1.94 -16.75 2.79
C ILE A 131 2.03 -16.12 1.39
N GLY A 132 1.46 -16.80 0.41
CA GLY A 132 1.29 -16.26 -0.94
C GLY A 132 -0.05 -15.53 -1.04
N LEU A 133 -0.05 -14.20 -1.10
CA LEU A 133 -1.22 -13.41 -1.49
C LEU A 133 -0.98 -12.89 -2.90
N VAL A 134 -1.54 -13.58 -3.89
CA VAL A 134 -1.53 -13.14 -5.29
C VAL A 134 -2.66 -12.14 -5.48
N GLY A 135 -2.32 -10.85 -5.46
CA GLY A 135 -3.21 -9.82 -5.97
C GLY A 135 -3.17 -9.87 -7.51
N ARG A 136 -4.20 -10.43 -8.13
CA ARG A 136 -4.39 -10.23 -9.57
C ARG A 136 -4.92 -8.82 -9.79
N GLY A 137 -4.19 -7.98 -10.54
CA GLY A 137 -4.69 -6.79 -11.19
C GLY A 137 -5.33 -7.17 -12.51
#